data_696ddb5e6eb4af8c9f01a7a1b7fb9306
#
_entry.id   696ddb5e6eb4af8c9f01a7a1b7fb9306
#
_cell.length_a   1.000
_cell.length_b   1.000
_cell.length_c   1.000
_cell.angle_alpha   90.00
_cell.angle_beta   90.00
_cell.angle_gamma   90.00
#
_symmetry.space_group_name_H-M   'P 1'
#
loop_
_entity.id
_entity.type
_entity.pdbx_description
1 polymer ?
#
loop_
_entity_poly.entity_id
_entity_poly.type
_entity_poly.pdbx_seq_one_letter_code
_entity_poly.pdbx_strand_id
1 'polypeptide(L)'
;MFIVSLSYTAPLSDIDALLDQHIVWLQQGYAAGLLLASGRKSPRTGGVILARGERAELEALLARDPFAVANVARYEITEFHASMSAPELDCLRNI
;
A
#
# COMPACT_ATOMS: atom_id res chain seq x y z
N MET A 1 -8.36 6.28 7.83
CA MET A 1 -7.53 5.27 7.12
C MET A 1 -7.10 5.80 5.76
N PHE A 2 -6.26 5.05 5.07
CA PHE A 2 -5.65 5.52 3.82
C PHE A 2 -5.81 4.48 2.72
N ILE A 3 -6.10 4.96 1.52
CA ILE A 3 -5.96 4.16 0.31
C ILE A 3 -4.69 4.65 -0.39
N VAL A 4 -3.75 3.75 -0.64
CA VAL A 4 -2.52 4.06 -1.37
C VAL A 4 -2.61 3.40 -2.73
N SER A 5 -2.59 4.22 -3.77
CA SER A 5 -2.60 3.74 -5.15
C SER A 5 -1.19 3.83 -5.71
N LEU A 6 -0.65 2.69 -6.13
CA LEU A 6 0.64 2.60 -6.78
C LEU A 6 0.43 2.43 -8.28
N SER A 7 1.16 3.22 -9.06
CA SER A 7 1.17 3.09 -10.53
C SER A 7 2.59 2.82 -10.98
N TYR A 8 2.82 1.73 -11.72
CA TYR A 8 4.15 1.39 -12.21
C TYR A 8 4.60 2.41 -13.27
N THR A 9 5.85 2.84 -13.14
CA THR A 9 6.49 3.80 -14.06
C THR A 9 7.67 3.17 -14.80
N ALA A 10 7.80 1.86 -14.73
CA ALA A 10 8.86 1.07 -15.37
C ALA A 10 8.26 -0.21 -15.95
N PRO A 11 8.97 -0.90 -16.84
CA PRO A 11 8.51 -2.18 -17.40
C PRO A 11 8.29 -3.23 -16.30
N LEU A 12 7.36 -4.17 -16.55
CA LEU A 12 7.05 -5.23 -15.58
C LEU A 12 8.28 -6.08 -15.24
N SER A 13 9.24 -6.22 -16.13
CA SER A 13 10.49 -6.93 -15.84
C SER A 13 11.25 -6.27 -14.68
N ASP A 14 11.26 -4.95 -14.60
CA ASP A 14 11.91 -4.22 -13.51
C ASP A 14 11.12 -4.39 -12.20
N ILE A 15 9.79 -4.39 -12.30
CA ILE A 15 8.91 -4.64 -11.15
C ILE A 15 9.15 -6.05 -10.61
N ASP A 16 9.15 -7.06 -11.49
CA ASP A 16 9.33 -8.46 -11.10
C ASP A 16 10.69 -8.70 -10.45
N ALA A 17 11.73 -7.99 -10.88
CA ALA A 17 13.06 -8.09 -10.28
C ALA A 17 13.09 -7.65 -8.81
N LEU A 18 12.15 -6.79 -8.39
CA LEU A 18 12.05 -6.27 -7.03
C LEU A 18 10.92 -6.90 -6.21
N LEU A 19 10.14 -7.79 -6.83
CA LEU A 19 8.88 -8.26 -6.24
C LEU A 19 9.10 -8.99 -4.92
N ASP A 20 10.10 -9.86 -4.81
CA ASP A 20 10.36 -10.60 -3.57
C ASP A 20 10.69 -9.64 -2.42
N GLN A 21 11.51 -8.61 -2.67
CA GLN A 21 11.85 -7.59 -1.68
C GLN A 21 10.62 -6.77 -1.29
N HIS A 22 9.77 -6.44 -2.27
CA HIS A 22 8.53 -5.71 -2.04
C HIS A 22 7.57 -6.52 -1.13
N ILE A 23 7.47 -7.84 -1.33
CA ILE A 23 6.65 -8.70 -0.49
C ILE A 23 7.16 -8.72 0.95
N VAL A 24 8.48 -8.80 1.16
CA VAL A 24 9.06 -8.71 2.51
C VAL A 24 8.72 -7.38 3.15
N TRP A 25 8.80 -6.29 2.39
CA TRP A 25 8.42 -4.96 2.88
C TRP A 25 6.93 -4.90 3.26
N LEU A 26 6.04 -5.49 2.45
CA LEU A 26 4.61 -5.58 2.80
C LEU A 26 4.41 -6.32 4.12
N GLN A 27 5.09 -7.45 4.32
CA GLN A 27 5.01 -8.23 5.55
C GLN A 27 5.43 -7.41 6.76
N GLN A 28 6.46 -6.59 6.64
CA GLN A 28 6.89 -5.67 7.69
C GLN A 28 5.81 -4.63 8.01
N GLY A 29 5.13 -4.11 7.00
CA GLY A 29 4.03 -3.17 7.18
C GLY A 29 2.83 -3.79 7.90
N TYR A 30 2.50 -5.04 7.59
CA TYR A 30 1.48 -5.79 8.32
C TYR A 30 1.89 -6.05 9.77
N ALA A 31 3.13 -6.47 9.99
CA ALA A 31 3.65 -6.73 11.34
C ALA A 31 3.65 -5.47 12.21
N ALA A 32 3.90 -4.31 11.60
CA ALA A 32 3.85 -3.03 12.30
C ALA A 32 2.42 -2.55 12.59
N GLY A 33 1.40 -3.24 12.09
CA GLY A 33 0.01 -2.86 12.27
C GLY A 33 -0.47 -1.72 11.39
N LEU A 34 0.31 -1.33 10.38
CA LEU A 34 -0.04 -0.21 9.51
C LEU A 34 -0.84 -0.64 8.29
N LEU A 35 -0.67 -1.86 7.79
CA LEU A 35 -1.35 -2.33 6.59
C LEU A 35 -2.52 -3.23 6.95
N LEU A 36 -3.65 -3.07 6.23
CA LEU A 36 -4.88 -3.83 6.42
C LEU A 36 -5.12 -4.81 5.28
N ALA A 37 -4.84 -4.42 4.06
CA ALA A 37 -4.99 -5.23 2.86
C ALA A 37 -4.13 -4.65 1.75
N SER A 38 -3.73 -5.48 0.81
CA SER A 38 -2.98 -5.04 -0.36
C SER A 38 -3.19 -6.02 -1.51
N GLY A 39 -3.01 -5.53 -2.72
CA GLY A 39 -3.15 -6.35 -3.91
C GLY A 39 -2.77 -5.58 -5.16
N ARG A 40 -2.71 -6.30 -6.28
CA ARG A 40 -2.39 -5.69 -7.56
C ARG A 40 -3.64 -5.19 -8.27
N LYS A 41 -3.48 -4.15 -9.08
CA LYS A 41 -4.54 -3.67 -9.95
C LYS A 41 -4.82 -4.68 -11.08
N SER A 42 -6.05 -4.66 -11.59
CA SER A 42 -6.44 -5.46 -12.75
C SER A 42 -6.90 -4.48 -13.85
N PRO A 43 -6.16 -4.38 -14.97
CA PRO A 43 -4.92 -5.08 -15.33
C PRO A 43 -3.73 -4.68 -14.43
N ARG A 44 -2.65 -5.45 -14.51
CA ARG A 44 -1.48 -5.28 -13.64
C ARG A 44 -0.66 -4.03 -14.00
N THR A 45 -1.16 -2.87 -13.61
CA THR A 45 -0.52 -1.57 -13.85
C THR A 45 0.03 -0.94 -12.57
N GLY A 46 -0.15 -1.61 -11.44
CA GLY A 46 0.21 -1.12 -10.12
C GLY A 46 -0.42 -1.95 -9.04
N GLY A 47 -0.58 -1.35 -7.87
CA GLY A 47 -1.20 -1.99 -6.72
C GLY A 47 -2.04 -1.01 -5.92
N VAL A 48 -2.77 -1.56 -4.94
CA VAL A 48 -3.54 -0.78 -3.98
C VAL A 48 -3.23 -1.33 -2.59
N ILE A 49 -3.03 -0.42 -1.64
CA ILE A 49 -2.83 -0.75 -0.23
C ILE A 49 -3.89 -0.02 0.58
N LEU A 50 -4.53 -0.74 1.49
CA LEU A 50 -5.40 -0.15 2.50
C LEU A 50 -4.60 -0.10 3.80
N ALA A 51 -4.46 1.10 4.38
CA ALA A 51 -3.59 1.33 5.52
C ALA A 51 -4.28 2.16 6.60
N ARG A 52 -3.72 2.14 7.80
CA ARG A 52 -4.19 2.90 8.96
C ARG A 52 -3.00 3.50 9.71
N GLY A 53 -3.30 4.20 10.80
CA GLY A 53 -2.28 4.83 11.65
C GLY A 53 -2.07 6.30 11.30
N GLU A 54 -0.93 6.82 11.70
CA GLU A 54 -0.58 8.20 11.44
C GLU A 54 0.01 8.36 10.04
N ARG A 55 -0.36 9.45 9.37
CA ARG A 55 0.12 9.73 8.01
C ARG A 55 1.65 9.73 7.92
N ALA A 56 2.32 10.33 8.90
CA ALA A 56 3.78 10.40 8.91
C ALA A 56 4.42 9.01 8.97
N GLU A 57 3.84 8.09 9.74
CA GLU A 57 4.30 6.70 9.82
C GLU A 57 4.11 5.98 8.48
N LEU A 58 2.95 6.19 7.85
CA LEU A 58 2.67 5.60 6.53
C LEU A 58 3.65 6.12 5.48
N GLU A 59 3.87 7.43 5.44
CA GLU A 59 4.81 8.03 4.48
C GLU A 59 6.23 7.49 4.68
N ALA A 60 6.67 7.32 5.93
CA ALA A 60 7.97 6.73 6.24
C ALA A 60 8.05 5.28 5.75
N LEU A 61 6.98 4.51 5.94
CA LEU A 61 6.90 3.12 5.46
C LEU A 61 6.97 3.08 3.93
N LEU A 62 6.19 3.91 3.24
CA LEU A 62 6.16 3.94 1.78
C LEU A 62 7.51 4.33 1.18
N ALA A 63 8.25 5.22 1.84
CA ALA A 63 9.57 5.63 1.38
C ALA A 63 10.59 4.47 1.41
N ARG A 64 10.35 3.43 2.20
CA ARG A 64 11.21 2.25 2.30
C ARG A 64 10.81 1.11 1.35
N ASP A 65 9.68 1.25 0.63
CA ASP A 65 9.30 0.25 -0.36
C ASP A 65 10.40 0.14 -1.42
N PRO A 66 10.90 -1.07 -1.73
CA PRO A 66 11.87 -1.25 -2.81
C PRO A 66 11.44 -0.63 -4.13
N PHE A 67 10.14 -0.59 -4.44
CA PHE A 67 9.63 0.10 -5.62
C PHE A 67 9.85 1.61 -5.55
N ALA A 68 9.72 2.20 -4.37
CA ALA A 68 9.97 3.63 -4.18
C ALA A 68 11.47 3.94 -4.25
N VAL A 69 12.30 3.12 -3.61
CA VAL A 69 13.75 3.29 -3.61
C VAL A 69 14.31 3.21 -5.02
N ALA A 70 13.81 2.27 -5.83
CA ALA A 70 14.23 2.10 -7.22
C ALA A 70 13.52 3.08 -8.19
N ASN A 71 12.56 3.86 -7.70
CA ASN A 71 11.80 4.84 -8.50
C ASN A 71 11.08 4.18 -9.68
N VAL A 72 10.44 3.03 -9.44
CA VAL A 72 9.69 2.28 -10.48
C VAL A 72 8.19 2.34 -10.29
N ALA A 73 7.70 3.10 -9.29
CA ALA A 73 6.28 3.28 -9.04
C ALA A 73 6.01 4.69 -8.50
N ARG A 74 4.84 5.21 -8.85
CA ARG A 74 4.31 6.46 -8.32
C ARG A 74 3.23 6.14 -7.30
N TYR A 75 3.19 6.88 -6.18
CA TYR A 75 2.28 6.67 -5.06
C TYR A 75 1.31 7.84 -4.94
N GLU A 76 0.04 7.52 -4.73
CA GLU A 76 -0.99 8.50 -4.44
C GLU A 76 -1.74 8.06 -3.19
N ILE A 77 -1.81 8.93 -2.19
CA ILE A 77 -2.44 8.65 -0.90
C ILE A 77 -3.75 9.40 -0.82
N THR A 78 -4.83 8.66 -0.54
CA THR A 78 -6.13 9.24 -0.21
C THR A 78 -6.45 8.91 1.23
N GLU A 79 -6.62 9.92 2.06
CA GLU A 79 -7.06 9.75 3.44
C GLU A 79 -8.58 9.89 3.51
N PHE A 80 -9.23 8.99 4.27
CA PHE A 80 -10.67 9.10 4.51
C PHE A 80 -11.05 8.42 5.81
N HIS A 81 -12.25 8.75 6.31
CA HIS A 81 -12.84 8.12 7.48
C HIS A 81 -14.07 7.34 7.05
N ALA A 82 -14.10 6.04 7.32
CA ALA A 82 -15.25 5.21 6.99
C ALA A 82 -16.40 5.56 7.92
N SER A 83 -17.44 6.19 7.39
CA SER A 83 -18.66 6.50 8.15
C SER A 83 -19.68 5.37 8.08
N MET A 84 -19.57 4.52 7.06
CA MET A 84 -20.43 3.34 6.86
C MET A 84 -19.57 2.19 6.39
N SER A 85 -20.00 0.98 6.72
CA SER A 85 -19.33 -0.24 6.27
C SER A 85 -20.30 -1.39 6.23
N ALA A 86 -19.95 -2.47 5.50
CA ALA A 86 -20.62 -3.74 5.65
C ALA A 86 -20.38 -4.28 7.07
N PRO A 87 -21.29 -5.10 7.63
CA PRO A 87 -21.15 -5.59 9.01
C PRO A 87 -19.80 -6.29 9.28
N GLU A 88 -19.33 -7.08 8.35
CA GLU A 88 -18.06 -7.82 8.47
C GLU A 88 -16.83 -6.91 8.45
N LEU A 89 -16.98 -5.63 8.07
CA LEU A 89 -15.92 -4.63 8.01
C LEU A 89 -16.12 -3.52 9.04
N ASP A 90 -16.91 -3.77 10.07
CA ASP A 90 -17.26 -2.76 11.08
C ASP A 90 -16.01 -2.16 11.76
N CYS A 91 -14.94 -2.93 11.88
CA CYS A 91 -13.68 -2.46 12.46
C CYS A 91 -13.09 -1.25 11.70
N LEU A 92 -13.40 -1.07 10.42
CA LEU A 92 -12.88 0.04 9.63
C LEU A 92 -13.43 1.40 10.06
N ARG A 93 -14.60 1.43 10.72
CA ARG A 93 -15.20 2.68 11.20
C ARG A 93 -14.52 3.25 12.42
N ASN A 94 -13.63 2.48 13.07
CA ASN A 94 -12.96 2.84 14.30
C ASN A 94 -11.48 3.21 14.12
N ILE A 95 -11.07 3.35 12.88
CA ILE A 95 -9.66 3.67 12.58
C ILE A 95 -9.51 4.85 11.65
#